data_73b14783fdb0f2640d10a48a0a5b37df
#
_entry.id   73b14783fdb0f2640d10a48a0a5b37df
#
_cell.length_a   1.000
_cell.length_b   1.000
_cell.length_c   1.000
_cell.angle_alpha   90.00
_cell.angle_beta   90.00
_cell.angle_gamma   90.00
#
_symmetry.space_group_name_H-M   'P 1'
#
loop_
_entity.id
_entity.type
_entity.pdbx_description
1 polymer ?
#
loop_
_entity_poly.entity_id
_entity_poly.type
_entity_poly.pdbx_seq_one_letter_code
_entity_poly.pdbx_strand_id
1 'polypeptide(L)'
;MATKLQVTELDFDLIKDNLKTYMKNQTEFSDYNFEGSGMSQIIDLLAYNTHYLAMNANFAMNEAFLDSATLRSSVVSHAKGLGYTPRSARAPVAYVDVTLNSSTATSATLAKGTRFTTKVDGSTFGFVVNEDITTTPTNGVMRFINVPIYEGTLITSRYTVDLNNIEQKFLISDDRGDTTTLKVSVQTSGSDVSTTTYTLATDITQVTSGAKVYFLQESTDGKFEVYFGDGVVGSSISNGNIVQLQYVVTNKDRANGAKSFSTTSVSGETDVTVALLVAALGGAEPESISSIKFNAPLDYSSQGRAVTTQDYKTILPTVYAGTQAVQVWGGEDNDPPIYGQVFLSVRTKSGTNLTQAQKNSIAVDLKKYNIASIRPTFVNPLITKIKLKVDFKFDSKTTTKTVGDLETLIRSTLATYNAGDLLNFDVVFRHSKISGLIDATDTSILSNTTRLTLNQIITPTLNASTQYIIDFNNALYNPHSGHNATLGGITSSTGFTIAGNTNTLYIDDDGNGIIRTYYLVGGQTRTYVDASAGTINYASGKIVLTDLNITSATNTDGTISVDILPASNDVVSVRNQLLEIDLTNTTVSGTVDTVAAGGSSAGTGYTTTQNTY
;
A
#
# COMPACT_ATOMS: atom_id res chain seq x y z
N MET A 1 6.40 -13.98 14.36
CA MET A 1 5.39 -15.07 14.33
C MET A 1 5.14 -15.46 15.75
N ALA A 2 3.88 -15.41 16.20
CA ALA A 2 3.52 -15.91 17.51
C ALA A 2 3.83 -17.42 17.58
N THR A 3 4.47 -17.84 18.65
CA THR A 3 4.80 -19.26 18.89
C THR A 3 3.49 -20.02 19.12
N LYS A 4 3.22 -21.06 18.33
CA LYS A 4 2.06 -21.92 18.57
C LYS A 4 2.21 -22.57 19.94
N LEU A 5 1.16 -22.53 20.75
CA LEU A 5 1.11 -23.21 22.03
C LEU A 5 0.98 -24.72 21.80
N GLN A 6 1.87 -25.49 22.38
CA GLN A 6 1.78 -26.94 22.44
C GLN A 6 1.56 -27.36 23.90
N VAL A 7 0.37 -27.85 24.19
CA VAL A 7 -0.07 -28.17 25.59
C VAL A 7 0.00 -29.65 25.85
N THR A 8 -0.09 -30.44 24.79
CA THR A 8 -0.10 -31.92 24.88
C THR A 8 0.93 -32.51 23.92
N GLU A 9 1.40 -33.74 24.23
CA GLU A 9 2.25 -34.50 23.32
C GLU A 9 1.49 -34.82 22.02
N LEU A 10 2.12 -34.58 20.88
CA LEU A 10 1.56 -34.83 19.55
C LEU A 10 2.32 -35.92 18.79
N ASP A 11 3.43 -36.41 19.32
CA ASP A 11 4.18 -37.52 18.72
C ASP A 11 3.45 -38.83 19.00
N PHE A 12 3.03 -39.50 17.93
CA PHE A 12 2.31 -40.77 18.00
C PHE A 12 3.16 -41.86 18.66
N ASP A 13 4.43 -41.96 18.33
CA ASP A 13 5.33 -42.98 18.84
C ASP A 13 5.62 -42.76 20.32
N LEU A 14 5.80 -41.52 20.77
CA LEU A 14 5.94 -41.21 22.20
C LEU A 14 4.67 -41.52 22.98
N ILE A 15 3.48 -41.28 22.45
CA ILE A 15 2.21 -41.66 23.07
C ILE A 15 2.13 -43.18 23.20
N LYS A 16 2.48 -43.90 22.13
CA LYS A 16 2.50 -45.38 22.12
C LYS A 16 3.51 -45.92 23.13
N ASP A 17 4.71 -45.37 23.19
CA ASP A 17 5.75 -45.79 24.14
C ASP A 17 5.36 -45.51 25.60
N ASN A 18 4.68 -44.41 25.86
CA ASN A 18 4.13 -44.11 27.18
C ASN A 18 3.08 -45.14 27.58
N LEU A 19 2.18 -45.54 26.68
CA LEU A 19 1.19 -46.58 26.90
C LEU A 19 1.86 -47.93 27.14
N LYS A 20 2.86 -48.32 26.36
CA LYS A 20 3.66 -49.54 26.57
C LYS A 20 4.39 -49.53 27.91
N THR A 21 4.95 -48.36 28.29
CA THR A 21 5.64 -48.20 29.59
C THR A 21 4.67 -48.36 30.77
N TYR A 22 3.44 -47.81 30.62
CA TYR A 22 2.39 -48.06 31.62
C TYR A 22 2.03 -49.53 31.72
N MET A 23 1.84 -50.23 30.61
CA MET A 23 1.49 -51.66 30.56
C MET A 23 2.60 -52.54 31.15
N LYS A 24 3.88 -52.16 31.03
CA LYS A 24 5.00 -52.87 31.61
C LYS A 24 4.90 -53.02 33.12
N ASN A 25 4.22 -52.12 33.79
CA ASN A 25 4.03 -52.15 35.23
C ASN A 25 2.78 -52.96 35.65
N GLN A 26 2.03 -53.52 34.69
CA GLN A 26 0.87 -54.38 34.94
C GLN A 26 1.27 -55.86 34.82
N THR A 27 0.82 -56.68 35.71
CA THR A 27 1.16 -58.12 35.74
C THR A 27 0.21 -58.99 34.94
N GLU A 28 -0.94 -58.45 34.54
CA GLU A 28 -2.04 -59.22 33.92
C GLU A 28 -1.92 -59.34 32.41
N PHE A 29 -1.08 -58.47 31.77
CA PHE A 29 -0.91 -58.42 30.30
C PHE A 29 0.57 -58.61 29.94
N SER A 30 0.89 -59.68 29.21
CA SER A 30 2.28 -60.08 28.91
C SER A 30 2.67 -59.87 27.44
N ASP A 31 1.72 -59.72 26.51
CA ASP A 31 1.93 -59.69 25.06
C ASP A 31 1.86 -58.27 24.43
N TYR A 32 1.80 -57.23 25.27
CA TYR A 32 1.66 -55.85 24.85
C TYR A 32 2.83 -55.32 23.98
N ASN A 33 4.01 -55.95 24.07
CA ASN A 33 5.22 -55.53 23.36
C ASN A 33 5.46 -56.33 22.07
N PHE A 34 4.60 -57.28 21.73
CA PHE A 34 4.66 -58.02 20.48
C PHE A 34 3.77 -57.36 19.43
N GLU A 35 4.38 -56.81 18.36
CA GLU A 35 3.66 -56.00 17.38
C GLU A 35 2.50 -56.73 16.64
N GLY A 36 2.55 -58.03 16.54
CA GLY A 36 1.49 -58.87 15.98
C GLY A 36 0.38 -59.23 16.96
N SER A 37 0.46 -58.83 18.24
CA SER A 37 -0.54 -59.18 19.23
C SER A 37 -1.80 -58.31 19.14
N GLY A 38 -2.94 -58.87 19.55
CA GLY A 38 -4.17 -58.09 19.65
C GLY A 38 -4.06 -56.92 20.64
N MET A 39 -3.25 -57.06 21.69
CA MET A 39 -3.00 -56.01 22.68
C MET A 39 -2.20 -54.85 22.07
N SER A 40 -1.18 -55.13 21.25
CA SER A 40 -0.43 -54.10 20.56
C SER A 40 -1.32 -53.31 19.60
N GLN A 41 -2.23 -53.97 18.88
CA GLN A 41 -3.20 -53.29 17.98
C GLN A 41 -4.17 -52.40 18.78
N ILE A 42 -4.58 -52.83 19.99
CA ILE A 42 -5.41 -51.97 20.86
C ILE A 42 -4.62 -50.77 21.36
N ILE A 43 -3.34 -50.94 21.73
CA ILE A 43 -2.46 -49.83 22.11
C ILE A 43 -2.31 -48.83 20.95
N ASP A 44 -2.15 -49.31 19.71
CA ASP A 44 -2.07 -48.46 18.53
C ASP A 44 -3.38 -47.67 18.31
N LEU A 45 -4.53 -48.31 18.50
CA LEU A 45 -5.83 -47.66 18.41
C LEU A 45 -6.02 -46.59 19.50
N LEU A 46 -5.60 -46.91 20.73
CA LEU A 46 -5.64 -45.93 21.82
C LEU A 46 -4.68 -44.76 21.60
N ALA A 47 -3.45 -45.05 21.15
CA ALA A 47 -2.48 -44.02 20.79
C ALA A 47 -3.02 -43.11 19.68
N TYR A 48 -3.65 -43.68 18.64
CA TYR A 48 -4.29 -42.92 17.55
C TYR A 48 -5.42 -42.03 18.08
N ASN A 49 -6.31 -42.56 18.91
CA ASN A 49 -7.37 -41.76 19.52
C ASN A 49 -6.82 -40.65 20.42
N THR A 50 -5.79 -40.95 21.23
CA THR A 50 -5.14 -39.95 22.07
C THR A 50 -4.46 -38.88 21.27
N HIS A 51 -3.79 -39.23 20.16
CA HIS A 51 -3.20 -38.28 19.24
C HIS A 51 -4.24 -37.31 18.66
N TYR A 52 -5.40 -37.80 18.20
CA TYR A 52 -6.50 -36.95 17.72
C TYR A 52 -7.07 -36.04 18.82
N LEU A 53 -7.25 -36.57 20.03
CA LEU A 53 -7.72 -35.77 21.17
C LEU A 53 -6.69 -34.67 21.53
N ALA A 54 -5.41 -35.02 21.53
CA ALA A 54 -4.31 -34.10 21.77
C ALA A 54 -4.24 -33.00 20.70
N MET A 55 -4.39 -33.38 19.43
CA MET A 55 -4.44 -32.41 18.31
C MET A 55 -5.61 -31.44 18.46
N ASN A 56 -6.81 -31.94 18.75
CA ASN A 56 -8.00 -31.12 18.97
C ASN A 56 -7.83 -30.19 20.17
N ALA A 57 -7.24 -30.68 21.27
CA ALA A 57 -6.96 -29.86 22.45
C ALA A 57 -5.97 -28.74 22.15
N ASN A 58 -4.87 -29.06 21.48
CA ASN A 58 -3.91 -28.04 21.06
C ASN A 58 -4.53 -27.03 20.09
N PHE A 59 -5.37 -27.48 19.15
CA PHE A 59 -6.09 -26.61 18.24
C PHE A 59 -7.03 -25.67 19.01
N ALA A 60 -7.87 -26.20 19.89
CA ALA A 60 -8.78 -25.40 20.70
C ALA A 60 -8.04 -24.38 21.58
N MET A 61 -6.91 -24.76 22.17
CA MET A 61 -6.07 -23.85 22.96
C MET A 61 -5.46 -22.75 22.13
N ASN A 62 -5.01 -23.03 20.89
CA ASN A 62 -4.49 -22.01 20.00
C ASN A 62 -5.59 -21.04 19.55
N GLU A 63 -6.81 -21.53 19.32
CA GLU A 63 -7.95 -20.69 18.95
C GLU A 63 -8.49 -19.82 20.11
N ALA A 64 -8.11 -20.12 21.36
CA ALA A 64 -8.53 -19.35 22.53
C ALA A 64 -7.82 -17.99 22.69
N PHE A 65 -6.74 -17.74 21.97
CA PHE A 65 -5.96 -16.51 22.07
C PHE A 65 -5.84 -15.82 20.70
N LEU A 66 -5.97 -14.50 20.68
CA LEU A 66 -5.89 -13.68 19.46
C LEU A 66 -4.59 -13.94 18.68
N ASP A 67 -3.45 -14.01 19.37
CA ASP A 67 -2.13 -14.14 18.73
C ASP A 67 -1.95 -15.51 18.05
N SER A 68 -2.43 -16.59 18.66
CA SER A 68 -2.24 -17.96 18.17
C SER A 68 -3.38 -18.47 17.29
N ALA A 69 -4.59 -17.88 17.36
CA ALA A 69 -5.75 -18.30 16.57
C ALA A 69 -5.46 -18.30 15.07
N THR A 70 -5.94 -19.29 14.35
CA THR A 70 -5.72 -19.45 12.90
C THR A 70 -7.00 -19.30 12.09
N LEU A 71 -8.14 -19.57 12.68
CA LEU A 71 -9.44 -19.41 12.05
C LEU A 71 -9.87 -17.93 12.09
N ARG A 72 -10.34 -17.40 10.95
CA ARG A 72 -10.87 -16.03 10.87
C ARG A 72 -11.98 -15.80 11.89
N SER A 73 -12.90 -16.76 12.05
CA SER A 73 -14.01 -16.67 12.99
C SER A 73 -13.55 -16.45 14.45
N SER A 74 -12.51 -17.17 14.88
CA SER A 74 -11.93 -17.01 16.21
C SER A 74 -11.26 -15.65 16.38
N VAL A 75 -10.43 -15.25 15.40
CA VAL A 75 -9.74 -13.96 15.41
C VAL A 75 -10.74 -12.79 15.44
N VAL A 76 -11.79 -12.85 14.61
CA VAL A 76 -12.86 -11.83 14.58
C VAL A 76 -13.62 -11.81 15.91
N SER A 77 -13.91 -12.97 16.51
CA SER A 77 -14.56 -13.05 17.80
C SER A 77 -13.74 -12.38 18.92
N HIS A 78 -12.43 -12.61 18.94
CA HIS A 78 -11.52 -11.94 19.89
C HIS A 78 -11.40 -10.44 19.62
N ALA A 79 -11.26 -10.03 18.34
CA ALA A 79 -11.21 -8.62 17.95
C ALA A 79 -12.48 -7.87 18.33
N LYS A 80 -13.64 -8.50 18.17
CA LYS A 80 -14.94 -7.95 18.60
C LYS A 80 -15.00 -7.72 20.13
N GLY A 81 -14.40 -8.61 20.93
CA GLY A 81 -14.26 -8.41 22.37
C GLY A 81 -13.43 -7.16 22.73
N LEU A 82 -12.54 -6.72 21.83
CA LEU A 82 -11.78 -5.48 21.94
C LEU A 82 -12.51 -4.27 21.33
N GLY A 83 -13.70 -4.44 20.75
CA GLY A 83 -14.45 -3.38 20.07
C GLY A 83 -14.01 -3.14 18.62
N TYR A 84 -13.11 -3.96 18.08
CA TYR A 84 -12.58 -3.81 16.73
C TYR A 84 -13.48 -4.49 15.69
N THR A 85 -13.85 -3.74 14.64
CA THR A 85 -14.58 -4.27 13.49
C THR A 85 -13.62 -4.37 12.29
N PRO A 86 -13.33 -5.58 11.79
CA PRO A 86 -12.47 -5.76 10.63
C PRO A 86 -12.98 -5.02 9.39
N ARG A 87 -12.08 -4.62 8.51
CA ARG A 87 -12.45 -3.97 7.25
C ARG A 87 -12.99 -4.98 6.25
N SER A 88 -14.12 -4.63 5.62
CA SER A 88 -14.70 -5.41 4.52
C SER A 88 -13.89 -5.26 3.23
N ALA A 89 -14.28 -6.01 2.19
CA ALA A 89 -13.89 -5.69 0.83
C ALA A 89 -14.22 -4.22 0.50
N ARG A 90 -13.40 -3.56 -0.30
CA ARG A 90 -13.59 -2.17 -0.71
C ARG A 90 -13.63 -2.04 -2.22
N ALA A 91 -14.57 -1.23 -2.69
CA ALA A 91 -14.70 -0.89 -4.09
C ALA A 91 -13.68 0.19 -4.49
N PRO A 92 -13.03 0.08 -5.67
CA PRO A 92 -12.35 1.21 -6.28
C PRO A 92 -13.32 2.36 -6.52
N VAL A 93 -12.90 3.57 -6.18
CA VAL A 93 -13.67 4.80 -6.39
C VAL A 93 -12.95 5.67 -7.40
N ALA A 94 -13.66 6.10 -8.45
CA ALA A 94 -13.20 7.13 -9.37
C ALA A 94 -14.05 8.38 -9.19
N TYR A 95 -13.48 9.54 -9.50
CA TYR A 95 -14.22 10.80 -9.54
C TYR A 95 -14.27 11.30 -10.98
N VAL A 96 -15.48 11.63 -11.42
CA VAL A 96 -15.75 12.05 -12.79
C VAL A 96 -16.64 13.30 -12.83
N ASP A 97 -16.46 14.11 -13.88
CA ASP A 97 -17.44 15.11 -14.27
C ASP A 97 -18.31 14.53 -15.39
N VAL A 98 -19.62 14.66 -15.25
CA VAL A 98 -20.59 14.18 -16.25
C VAL A 98 -21.31 15.39 -16.85
N THR A 99 -21.19 15.59 -18.16
CA THR A 99 -21.84 16.69 -18.88
C THR A 99 -22.89 16.14 -19.83
N LEU A 100 -24.09 16.70 -19.78
CA LEU A 100 -25.17 16.45 -20.74
C LEU A 100 -25.09 17.53 -21.82
N ASN A 101 -24.68 17.14 -23.04
CA ASN A 101 -24.34 18.11 -24.09
C ASN A 101 -25.58 18.73 -24.76
N SER A 102 -26.71 18.01 -24.76
CA SER A 102 -27.91 18.40 -25.52
C SER A 102 -29.12 18.68 -24.63
N SER A 103 -28.98 18.69 -23.30
CA SER A 103 -30.13 18.82 -22.40
C SER A 103 -30.69 20.24 -22.33
N THR A 104 -31.99 20.37 -22.56
CA THR A 104 -32.77 21.60 -22.38
C THR A 104 -33.60 21.61 -21.12
N ALA A 105 -33.46 20.58 -20.28
CA ALA A 105 -34.20 20.43 -19.04
C ALA A 105 -33.80 21.50 -18.01
N THR A 106 -34.72 21.85 -17.11
CA THR A 106 -34.47 22.77 -15.99
C THR A 106 -33.72 22.12 -14.83
N SER A 107 -33.71 20.79 -14.77
CA SER A 107 -32.94 19.99 -13.82
C SER A 107 -32.72 18.58 -14.38
N ALA A 108 -31.62 17.95 -14.00
CA ALA A 108 -31.36 16.54 -14.30
C ALA A 108 -30.91 15.80 -13.03
N THR A 109 -31.25 14.51 -12.96
CA THR A 109 -30.87 13.64 -11.84
C THR A 109 -30.04 12.48 -12.37
N LEU A 110 -28.81 12.36 -11.90
CA LEU A 110 -27.99 11.19 -12.04
C LEU A 110 -28.44 10.19 -10.97
N ALA A 111 -29.27 9.23 -11.39
CA ALA A 111 -29.91 8.30 -10.47
C ALA A 111 -28.88 7.32 -9.88
N LYS A 112 -29.05 6.95 -8.62
CA LYS A 112 -28.31 5.86 -7.99
C LYS A 112 -28.44 4.58 -8.82
N GLY A 113 -27.33 3.83 -8.94
CA GLY A 113 -27.25 2.64 -9.78
C GLY A 113 -27.00 2.94 -11.25
N THR A 114 -26.95 4.22 -11.69
CA THR A 114 -26.48 4.56 -13.04
C THR A 114 -25.09 3.95 -13.27
N ARG A 115 -24.96 3.20 -14.38
CA ARG A 115 -23.79 2.40 -14.67
C ARG A 115 -22.86 3.12 -15.63
N PHE A 116 -21.58 3.13 -15.25
CA PHE A 116 -20.46 3.51 -16.09
C PHE A 116 -19.63 2.26 -16.41
N THR A 117 -19.05 2.18 -17.59
CA THR A 117 -18.23 1.05 -18.01
C THR A 117 -16.83 1.51 -18.33
N THR A 118 -15.86 0.67 -18.01
CA THR A 118 -14.44 0.88 -18.27
C THR A 118 -13.76 -0.43 -18.63
N LYS A 119 -12.56 -0.36 -19.20
CA LYS A 119 -11.71 -1.53 -19.43
C LYS A 119 -10.38 -1.35 -18.70
N VAL A 120 -9.98 -2.39 -17.96
CA VAL A 120 -8.68 -2.49 -17.29
C VAL A 120 -8.09 -3.84 -17.66
N ASP A 121 -6.87 -3.85 -18.19
CA ASP A 121 -6.15 -5.06 -18.59
C ASP A 121 -6.99 -6.04 -19.47
N GLY A 122 -7.76 -5.46 -20.40
CA GLY A 122 -8.62 -6.22 -21.32
C GLY A 122 -9.97 -6.67 -20.74
N SER A 123 -10.17 -6.58 -19.43
CA SER A 123 -11.42 -6.93 -18.74
C SER A 123 -12.34 -5.71 -18.61
N THR A 124 -13.66 -5.93 -18.76
CA THR A 124 -14.66 -4.87 -18.61
C THR A 124 -15.18 -4.84 -17.18
N PHE A 125 -15.15 -3.67 -16.56
CA PHE A 125 -15.69 -3.41 -15.22
C PHE A 125 -16.83 -2.41 -15.28
N GLY A 126 -17.81 -2.58 -14.39
CA GLY A 126 -18.91 -1.65 -14.18
C GLY A 126 -18.67 -0.79 -12.93
N PHE A 127 -18.96 0.48 -13.05
CA PHE A 127 -18.99 1.43 -11.92
C PHE A 127 -20.39 1.98 -11.75
N VAL A 128 -20.80 2.26 -10.52
CA VAL A 128 -22.14 2.73 -10.21
C VAL A 128 -22.12 3.94 -9.29
N VAL A 129 -23.12 4.79 -9.41
CA VAL A 129 -23.39 5.88 -8.45
C VAL A 129 -24.17 5.32 -7.26
N ASN A 130 -23.76 5.67 -6.05
CA ASN A 130 -24.37 5.16 -4.80
C ASN A 130 -25.55 6.02 -4.28
N GLU A 131 -25.75 7.22 -4.84
CA GLU A 131 -26.84 8.12 -4.45
C GLU A 131 -27.38 8.92 -5.63
N ASP A 132 -28.61 9.45 -5.49
CA ASP A 132 -29.18 10.34 -6.48
C ASP A 132 -28.51 11.71 -6.38
N ILE A 133 -27.97 12.22 -7.49
CA ILE A 133 -27.33 13.53 -7.57
C ILE A 133 -28.14 14.38 -8.56
N THR A 134 -28.70 15.49 -8.09
CA THR A 134 -29.47 16.40 -8.94
C THR A 134 -28.67 17.67 -9.20
N THR A 135 -28.71 18.14 -10.46
CA THR A 135 -28.08 19.39 -10.89
C THR A 135 -29.06 20.26 -11.69
N THR A 136 -28.72 21.54 -11.75
CA THR A 136 -29.42 22.52 -12.60
C THR A 136 -28.43 23.12 -13.60
N PRO A 137 -28.89 23.63 -14.76
CA PRO A 137 -27.94 24.14 -15.76
C PRO A 137 -27.21 25.38 -15.25
N THR A 138 -25.90 25.39 -15.48
CA THR A 138 -25.03 26.53 -15.23
C THR A 138 -24.50 27.04 -16.57
N ASN A 139 -24.77 28.30 -16.90
CA ASN A 139 -24.46 28.88 -18.22
C ASN A 139 -25.03 28.06 -19.41
N GLY A 140 -26.22 27.50 -19.25
CA GLY A 140 -26.89 26.70 -20.27
C GLY A 140 -26.35 25.27 -20.45
N VAL A 141 -25.41 24.84 -19.61
CA VAL A 141 -24.84 23.49 -19.66
C VAL A 141 -25.21 22.73 -18.38
N MET A 142 -25.69 21.51 -18.54
CA MET A 142 -26.01 20.60 -17.44
C MET A 142 -24.78 19.79 -17.06
N ARG A 143 -24.26 19.98 -15.85
CA ARG A 143 -23.06 19.32 -15.35
C ARG A 143 -23.23 18.74 -13.96
N PHE A 144 -22.80 17.49 -13.78
CA PHE A 144 -22.55 16.87 -12.49
C PHE A 144 -21.04 16.92 -12.24
N ILE A 145 -20.63 17.62 -11.20
CA ILE A 145 -19.22 17.89 -10.92
C ILE A 145 -18.75 17.00 -9.76
N ASN A 146 -17.55 16.40 -9.92
CA ASN A 146 -16.89 15.60 -8.89
C ASN A 146 -17.74 14.43 -8.38
N VAL A 147 -18.37 13.70 -9.30
CA VAL A 147 -19.24 12.55 -8.99
C VAL A 147 -18.39 11.34 -8.57
N PRO A 148 -18.58 10.78 -7.37
CA PRO A 148 -17.97 9.52 -6.99
C PRO A 148 -18.69 8.36 -7.66
N ILE A 149 -17.96 7.53 -8.39
CA ILE A 149 -18.44 6.28 -8.95
C ILE A 149 -17.66 5.11 -8.38
N TYR A 150 -18.39 4.07 -7.94
CA TYR A 150 -17.86 2.91 -7.23
C TYR A 150 -17.88 1.68 -8.12
N GLU A 151 -16.78 0.95 -8.18
CA GLU A 151 -16.74 -0.30 -8.94
C GLU A 151 -17.68 -1.35 -8.32
N GLY A 152 -18.42 -2.02 -9.18
CA GLY A 152 -19.26 -3.15 -8.80
C GLY A 152 -20.74 -2.97 -9.16
N THR A 153 -21.58 -3.58 -8.35
CA THR A 153 -23.05 -3.57 -8.53
C THR A 153 -23.73 -3.09 -7.25
N LEU A 154 -24.59 -2.12 -7.38
CA LEU A 154 -25.41 -1.61 -6.26
C LEU A 154 -26.54 -2.61 -5.96
N ILE A 155 -26.56 -3.13 -4.74
CA ILE A 155 -27.56 -4.08 -4.24
C ILE A 155 -28.33 -3.45 -3.09
N THR A 156 -29.62 -3.75 -3.01
CA THR A 156 -30.48 -3.40 -1.87
C THR A 156 -31.12 -4.66 -1.32
N SER A 157 -30.68 -5.09 -0.13
CA SER A 157 -31.31 -6.18 0.63
C SER A 157 -32.42 -5.63 1.50
N ARG A 158 -33.53 -6.34 1.61
CA ARG A 158 -34.70 -5.92 2.40
C ARG A 158 -35.09 -7.02 3.39
N TYR A 159 -35.26 -6.64 4.63
CA TYR A 159 -35.61 -7.54 5.72
C TYR A 159 -36.85 -7.01 6.45
N THR A 160 -37.91 -7.80 6.54
CA THR A 160 -39.04 -7.48 7.40
C THR A 160 -38.70 -7.86 8.83
N VAL A 161 -38.84 -6.93 9.75
CA VAL A 161 -38.51 -7.13 11.17
C VAL A 161 -39.58 -8.02 11.81
N ASP A 162 -39.13 -9.11 12.39
CA ASP A 162 -39.94 -10.00 13.23
C ASP A 162 -39.31 -10.11 14.63
N LEU A 163 -39.86 -9.38 15.58
CA LEU A 163 -39.32 -9.39 16.95
C LEU A 163 -39.57 -10.70 17.71
N ASN A 164 -40.39 -11.62 17.17
CA ASN A 164 -40.54 -12.96 17.74
C ASN A 164 -39.38 -13.88 17.34
N ASN A 165 -38.66 -13.56 16.29
CA ASN A 165 -37.45 -14.31 15.86
C ASN A 165 -36.21 -13.67 16.48
N ILE A 166 -35.79 -14.20 17.65
CA ILE A 166 -34.63 -13.72 18.42
C ILE A 166 -33.32 -13.89 17.63
N GLU A 167 -33.28 -14.82 16.65
CA GLU A 167 -32.10 -15.12 15.85
C GLU A 167 -32.06 -14.31 14.54
N GLN A 168 -33.02 -13.39 14.31
CA GLN A 168 -33.06 -12.60 13.07
C GLN A 168 -31.83 -11.70 12.95
N LYS A 169 -31.12 -11.86 11.84
CA LYS A 169 -29.93 -11.07 11.50
C LYS A 169 -30.14 -10.27 10.22
N PHE A 170 -29.64 -9.05 10.19
CA PHE A 170 -29.66 -8.19 9.02
C PHE A 170 -28.28 -8.22 8.37
N LEU A 171 -28.07 -9.18 7.46
CA LEU A 171 -26.78 -9.49 6.88
C LEU A 171 -26.52 -8.76 5.56
N ILE A 172 -25.29 -8.32 5.35
CA ILE A 172 -24.76 -8.07 4.01
C ILE A 172 -24.49 -9.44 3.39
N SER A 173 -25.35 -9.85 2.45
CA SER A 173 -25.43 -11.25 1.99
C SER A 173 -24.21 -11.73 1.23
N ASP A 174 -23.45 -10.82 0.58
CA ASP A 174 -22.24 -11.11 -0.21
C ASP A 174 -20.98 -10.74 0.61
N ASP A 175 -20.01 -11.62 0.66
CA ASP A 175 -18.70 -11.40 1.32
C ASP A 175 -17.84 -10.33 0.63
N ARG A 176 -18.21 -9.96 -0.62
CA ARG A 176 -17.62 -8.86 -1.39
C ARG A 176 -18.35 -7.53 -1.18
N GLY A 177 -19.29 -7.46 -0.23
CA GLY A 177 -20.01 -6.24 0.08
C GLY A 177 -19.09 -5.18 0.70
N ASP A 178 -19.07 -3.99 0.12
CA ASP A 178 -18.31 -2.85 0.64
C ASP A 178 -19.12 -2.11 1.71
N THR A 179 -18.73 -2.30 2.97
CA THR A 179 -19.39 -1.64 4.12
C THR A 179 -19.21 -0.13 4.16
N THR A 180 -18.22 0.41 3.44
CA THR A 180 -18.03 1.88 3.36
C THR A 180 -19.05 2.56 2.47
N THR A 181 -19.68 1.80 1.57
CA THR A 181 -20.80 2.27 0.72
C THR A 181 -22.17 2.00 1.32
N LEU A 182 -22.22 1.34 2.49
CA LEU A 182 -23.46 0.92 3.13
C LEU A 182 -24.34 2.11 3.52
N LYS A 183 -25.57 2.08 3.05
CA LYS A 183 -26.66 2.97 3.48
C LYS A 183 -27.76 2.14 4.10
N VAL A 184 -28.07 2.47 5.35
CA VAL A 184 -29.11 1.77 6.11
C VAL A 184 -30.32 2.68 6.23
N SER A 185 -31.48 2.19 5.80
CA SER A 185 -32.77 2.87 6.01
C SER A 185 -33.81 1.89 6.53
N VAL A 186 -34.69 2.40 7.34
CA VAL A 186 -35.83 1.65 7.91
C VAL A 186 -37.12 2.25 7.38
N GLN A 187 -37.87 1.45 6.63
CA GLN A 187 -39.19 1.78 6.14
C GLN A 187 -40.22 1.40 7.21
N THR A 188 -41.20 2.23 7.44
CA THR A 188 -42.20 2.10 8.52
C THR A 188 -42.98 0.79 8.44
N SER A 189 -43.49 0.43 7.26
CA SER A 189 -44.22 -0.83 7.03
C SER A 189 -44.30 -1.16 5.53
N GLY A 190 -44.89 -2.30 5.18
CA GLY A 190 -45.16 -2.65 3.78
C GLY A 190 -46.15 -1.70 3.08
N SER A 191 -47.04 -1.05 3.81
CA SER A 191 -48.04 -0.11 3.29
C SER A 191 -47.59 1.37 3.37
N ASP A 192 -46.68 1.70 4.30
CA ASP A 192 -46.11 3.03 4.42
C ASP A 192 -44.65 2.99 3.95
N VAL A 193 -44.41 3.56 2.76
CA VAL A 193 -43.07 3.57 2.11
C VAL A 193 -42.14 4.65 2.63
N SER A 194 -42.56 5.44 3.63
CA SER A 194 -41.68 6.43 4.26
C SER A 194 -40.47 5.73 4.90
N THR A 195 -39.27 6.27 4.65
CA THR A 195 -38.02 5.70 5.12
C THR A 195 -37.30 6.67 6.03
N THR A 196 -36.69 6.15 7.10
CA THR A 196 -35.78 6.88 7.97
C THR A 196 -34.38 6.36 7.77
N THR A 197 -33.44 7.25 7.46
CA THR A 197 -32.01 6.88 7.33
C THR A 197 -31.39 6.73 8.71
N TYR A 198 -30.60 5.69 8.88
CA TYR A 198 -29.78 5.41 10.07
C TYR A 198 -28.32 5.63 9.74
N THR A 199 -27.55 6.13 10.70
CA THR A 199 -26.12 6.39 10.56
C THR A 199 -25.32 5.38 11.40
N LEU A 200 -24.09 5.07 10.97
CA LEU A 200 -23.20 4.19 11.74
C LEU A 200 -22.84 4.85 13.08
N ALA A 201 -23.06 4.14 14.19
CA ALA A 201 -22.60 4.56 15.50
C ALA A 201 -21.08 4.44 15.60
N THR A 202 -20.38 5.56 15.73
CA THR A 202 -18.91 5.61 15.86
C THR A 202 -18.46 5.78 17.30
N ASP A 203 -19.32 6.33 18.17
CA ASP A 203 -19.06 6.53 19.59
C ASP A 203 -20.32 6.21 20.39
N ILE A 204 -20.28 5.09 21.07
CA ILE A 204 -21.41 4.57 21.87
C ILE A 204 -21.80 5.52 23.02
N THR A 205 -20.84 6.28 23.54
CA THR A 205 -21.07 7.18 24.68
C THR A 205 -21.87 8.43 24.33
N GLN A 206 -21.96 8.75 23.03
CA GLN A 206 -22.74 9.90 22.54
C GLN A 206 -24.10 9.50 21.97
N VAL A 207 -24.41 8.20 21.93
CA VAL A 207 -25.67 7.70 21.37
C VAL A 207 -26.79 7.86 22.40
N THR A 208 -27.78 8.72 22.09
CA THR A 208 -28.99 8.87 22.89
C THR A 208 -30.05 7.82 22.53
N SER A 209 -31.04 7.58 23.40
CA SER A 209 -32.12 6.59 23.19
C SER A 209 -32.93 6.82 21.91
N GLY A 210 -33.02 8.07 21.44
CA GLY A 210 -33.75 8.43 20.21
C GLY A 210 -32.91 8.49 18.95
N ALA A 211 -31.57 8.30 19.07
CA ALA A 211 -30.66 8.42 17.94
C ALA A 211 -30.91 7.32 16.89
N LYS A 212 -31.06 7.74 15.63
CA LYS A 212 -31.24 6.81 14.49
C LYS A 212 -29.88 6.31 14.02
N VAL A 213 -29.34 5.34 14.78
CA VAL A 213 -28.04 4.75 14.52
C VAL A 213 -28.13 3.24 14.36
N TYR A 214 -27.19 2.69 13.62
CA TYR A 214 -26.96 1.26 13.53
C TYR A 214 -25.51 0.93 13.94
N PHE A 215 -25.30 -0.31 14.31
CA PHE A 215 -24.01 -0.88 14.62
C PHE A 215 -23.66 -1.91 13.56
N LEU A 216 -22.37 -2.08 13.30
CA LEU A 216 -21.83 -3.00 12.29
C LEU A 216 -20.81 -3.93 12.93
N GLN A 217 -20.91 -5.21 12.63
CA GLN A 217 -19.94 -6.22 13.06
C GLN A 217 -19.74 -7.27 11.98
N GLU A 218 -18.57 -7.92 11.96
CA GLU A 218 -18.38 -9.11 11.16
C GLU A 218 -18.95 -10.33 11.89
N SER A 219 -19.72 -11.15 11.17
CA SER A 219 -20.28 -12.41 11.65
C SER A 219 -19.22 -13.53 11.54
N THR A 220 -19.47 -14.67 12.18
CA THR A 220 -18.56 -15.83 12.16
C THR A 220 -18.34 -16.44 10.78
N ASP A 221 -19.24 -16.21 9.84
CA ASP A 221 -19.17 -16.69 8.45
C ASP A 221 -18.50 -15.70 7.48
N GLY A 222 -17.87 -14.64 7.98
CA GLY A 222 -17.15 -13.64 7.18
C GLY A 222 -18.02 -12.57 6.54
N LYS A 223 -19.35 -12.58 6.79
CA LYS A 223 -20.30 -11.57 6.34
C LYS A 223 -20.47 -10.50 7.40
N PHE A 224 -20.91 -9.32 6.97
CA PHE A 224 -21.18 -8.23 7.90
C PHE A 224 -22.65 -8.22 8.31
N GLU A 225 -22.89 -7.96 9.58
CA GLU A 225 -24.20 -7.89 10.22
C GLU A 225 -24.46 -6.47 10.71
N VAL A 226 -25.63 -5.96 10.39
CA VAL A 226 -26.15 -4.68 10.91
C VAL A 226 -27.10 -5.00 12.06
N TYR A 227 -26.98 -4.29 13.17
CA TYR A 227 -27.93 -4.36 14.28
C TYR A 227 -28.25 -2.97 14.79
N PHE A 228 -29.36 -2.85 15.49
CA PHE A 228 -29.94 -1.58 15.92
C PHE A 228 -29.92 -1.45 17.44
N GLY A 229 -30.17 -0.26 17.92
CA GLY A 229 -30.32 0.00 19.36
C GLY A 229 -31.52 -0.69 19.99
N ASP A 230 -31.49 -0.79 21.30
CA ASP A 230 -32.54 -1.39 22.15
C ASP A 230 -33.56 -0.36 22.69
N GLY A 231 -33.39 0.92 22.34
CA GLY A 231 -34.19 2.03 22.87
C GLY A 231 -33.53 2.69 24.10
N VAL A 232 -32.42 2.17 24.59
CA VAL A 232 -31.58 2.80 25.60
C VAL A 232 -30.34 3.40 24.93
N VAL A 233 -29.64 2.58 24.15
CA VAL A 233 -28.49 2.99 23.33
C VAL A 233 -28.92 2.93 21.85
N GLY A 234 -29.42 4.05 21.34
CA GLY A 234 -30.02 4.15 20.01
C GLY A 234 -31.48 3.72 19.93
N SER A 235 -32.13 4.18 18.89
CA SER A 235 -33.55 3.88 18.67
C SER A 235 -33.74 2.40 18.30
N SER A 236 -34.67 1.73 18.97
CA SER A 236 -35.12 0.39 18.59
C SER A 236 -35.96 0.44 17.29
N ILE A 237 -36.01 -0.66 16.58
CA ILE A 237 -36.90 -0.93 15.45
C ILE A 237 -38.13 -1.66 15.93
N SER A 238 -39.23 -1.55 15.19
CA SER A 238 -40.54 -2.12 15.54
C SER A 238 -40.86 -3.32 14.65
N ASN A 239 -41.69 -4.22 15.17
CA ASN A 239 -42.18 -5.37 14.40
C ASN A 239 -42.90 -4.90 13.12
N GLY A 240 -42.61 -5.53 11.98
CA GLY A 240 -43.19 -5.15 10.69
C GLY A 240 -42.45 -3.99 9.97
N ASN A 241 -41.46 -3.34 10.61
CA ASN A 241 -40.57 -2.43 9.89
C ASN A 241 -39.83 -3.19 8.78
N ILE A 242 -39.40 -2.47 7.75
CA ILE A 242 -38.57 -3.07 6.68
C ILE A 242 -37.21 -2.40 6.69
N VAL A 243 -36.20 -3.15 7.12
CA VAL A 243 -34.79 -2.74 7.06
C VAL A 243 -34.29 -2.90 5.63
N GLN A 244 -33.75 -1.82 5.09
CA GLN A 244 -33.15 -1.78 3.75
C GLN A 244 -31.66 -1.52 3.89
N LEU A 245 -30.83 -2.45 3.40
CA LEU A 245 -29.38 -2.35 3.34
C LEU A 245 -28.98 -2.14 1.88
N GLN A 246 -28.54 -0.95 1.54
CA GLN A 246 -28.03 -0.62 0.20
C GLN A 246 -26.52 -0.55 0.26
N TYR A 247 -25.83 -1.32 -0.57
CA TYR A 247 -24.38 -1.40 -0.62
C TYR A 247 -23.88 -1.83 -2.00
N VAL A 248 -22.59 -1.60 -2.27
CA VAL A 248 -21.93 -2.05 -3.51
C VAL A 248 -21.25 -3.41 -3.28
N VAL A 249 -21.49 -4.35 -4.19
CA VAL A 249 -20.75 -5.61 -4.27
C VAL A 249 -19.65 -5.44 -5.31
N THR A 250 -18.40 -5.55 -4.88
CA THR A 250 -17.21 -5.17 -5.66
C THR A 250 -16.39 -6.37 -6.13
N ASN A 251 -15.57 -6.18 -7.17
CA ASN A 251 -14.50 -7.10 -7.55
C ASN A 251 -13.15 -6.74 -6.88
N LYS A 252 -13.21 -5.95 -5.79
CA LYS A 252 -12.10 -5.58 -4.92
C LYS A 252 -11.08 -4.69 -5.63
N ASP A 253 -9.81 -5.05 -5.68
CA ASP A 253 -8.73 -4.23 -6.25
C ASP A 253 -8.57 -4.31 -7.78
N ARG A 254 -9.30 -5.22 -8.44
CA ARG A 254 -9.13 -5.54 -9.87
C ARG A 254 -9.34 -4.37 -10.82
N ALA A 255 -10.15 -3.39 -10.46
CA ALA A 255 -10.42 -2.21 -11.29
C ALA A 255 -9.65 -0.96 -10.82
N ASN A 256 -8.69 -1.11 -9.91
CA ASN A 256 -7.80 -0.02 -9.55
C ASN A 256 -7.03 0.46 -10.80
N GLY A 257 -6.89 1.77 -10.94
CA GLY A 257 -6.20 2.38 -12.07
C GLY A 257 -7.06 2.64 -13.30
N ALA A 258 -8.37 2.32 -13.28
CA ALA A 258 -9.28 2.65 -14.37
C ALA A 258 -9.30 4.18 -14.63
N LYS A 259 -9.13 4.57 -15.90
CA LYS A 259 -8.93 5.99 -16.30
C LYS A 259 -9.93 6.50 -17.33
N SER A 260 -10.70 5.63 -17.97
CA SER A 260 -11.68 6.02 -18.99
C SER A 260 -13.03 5.42 -18.68
N PHE A 261 -14.08 6.24 -18.68
CA PHE A 261 -15.42 5.80 -18.34
C PHE A 261 -16.40 6.25 -19.41
N SER A 262 -17.38 5.40 -19.70
CA SER A 262 -18.50 5.71 -20.60
C SER A 262 -19.81 5.27 -19.96
N THR A 263 -20.89 5.98 -20.25
CA THR A 263 -22.26 5.61 -19.86
C THR A 263 -23.17 5.68 -21.08
N THR A 264 -24.25 4.94 -21.07
CA THR A 264 -25.20 4.89 -22.20
C THR A 264 -26.19 6.04 -22.17
N SER A 265 -26.62 6.44 -21.00
CA SER A 265 -27.56 7.58 -20.82
C SER A 265 -27.59 8.07 -19.39
N VAL A 266 -27.92 9.33 -19.21
CA VAL A 266 -28.14 9.97 -17.91
C VAL A 266 -29.40 10.83 -18.03
N SER A 267 -30.37 10.64 -17.12
CA SER A 267 -31.63 11.38 -17.11
C SER A 267 -32.39 11.36 -18.46
N GLY A 268 -32.24 10.27 -19.24
CA GLY A 268 -32.85 10.13 -20.58
C GLY A 268 -32.01 10.69 -21.73
N GLU A 269 -30.98 11.48 -21.45
CA GLU A 269 -30.04 11.99 -22.44
C GLU A 269 -28.97 10.98 -22.80
N THR A 270 -28.70 10.81 -24.08
CA THR A 270 -27.67 9.88 -24.60
C THR A 270 -26.38 10.58 -25.03
N ASP A 271 -26.42 11.88 -25.29
CA ASP A 271 -25.25 12.69 -25.59
C ASP A 271 -24.58 13.14 -24.29
N VAL A 272 -23.79 12.22 -23.71
CA VAL A 272 -23.15 12.37 -22.41
C VAL A 272 -21.64 12.32 -22.55
N THR A 273 -20.96 13.32 -22.04
CA THR A 273 -19.50 13.35 -21.93
C THR A 273 -19.08 13.06 -20.49
N VAL A 274 -18.19 12.08 -20.30
CA VAL A 274 -17.62 11.74 -18.99
C VAL A 274 -16.14 12.13 -18.98
N ALA A 275 -15.79 13.10 -18.15
CA ALA A 275 -14.40 13.55 -17.98
C ALA A 275 -13.84 13.00 -16.67
N LEU A 276 -12.65 12.40 -16.72
CA LEU A 276 -11.97 11.88 -15.54
C LEU A 276 -11.37 13.01 -14.70
N LEU A 277 -11.65 13.02 -13.40
CA LEU A 277 -10.96 13.88 -12.43
C LEU A 277 -9.92 13.08 -11.64
N VAL A 278 -10.31 11.90 -11.12
CA VAL A 278 -9.42 11.01 -10.36
C VAL A 278 -9.63 9.59 -10.83
N ALA A 279 -8.54 8.91 -11.19
CA ALA A 279 -8.57 7.50 -11.57
C ALA A 279 -9.09 6.62 -10.43
N ALA A 280 -9.68 5.48 -10.77
CA ALA A 280 -10.23 4.55 -9.79
C ALA A 280 -9.16 4.02 -8.83
N LEU A 281 -9.38 4.16 -7.53
CA LEU A 281 -8.45 3.81 -6.48
C LEU A 281 -9.17 3.34 -5.22
N GLY A 282 -8.42 2.68 -4.32
CA GLY A 282 -8.91 2.31 -3.00
C GLY A 282 -9.59 0.95 -2.93
N GLY A 283 -9.71 0.24 -4.06
CA GLY A 283 -10.16 -1.14 -4.06
C GLY A 283 -9.22 -2.05 -3.29
N ALA A 284 -9.75 -2.91 -2.43
CA ALA A 284 -8.97 -3.78 -1.58
C ALA A 284 -9.73 -5.06 -1.20
N GLU A 285 -8.96 -6.12 -0.93
CA GLU A 285 -9.45 -7.34 -0.28
C GLU A 285 -9.93 -7.06 1.16
N PRO A 286 -10.79 -7.92 1.73
CA PRO A 286 -11.11 -7.88 3.15
C PRO A 286 -9.84 -7.95 4.00
N GLU A 287 -9.88 -7.38 5.17
CA GLU A 287 -8.73 -7.36 6.08
C GLU A 287 -8.22 -8.77 6.40
N SER A 288 -6.91 -8.97 6.28
CA SER A 288 -6.29 -10.26 6.54
C SER A 288 -6.24 -10.57 8.05
N ILE A 289 -6.19 -11.86 8.39
CA ILE A 289 -6.06 -12.33 9.78
C ILE A 289 -4.85 -11.69 10.48
N SER A 290 -3.71 -11.60 9.80
CA SER A 290 -2.50 -10.99 10.36
C SER A 290 -2.68 -9.49 10.63
N SER A 291 -3.39 -8.79 9.76
CA SER A 291 -3.72 -7.37 9.95
C SER A 291 -4.67 -7.18 11.14
N ILE A 292 -5.72 -8.01 11.28
CA ILE A 292 -6.66 -7.94 12.40
C ILE A 292 -5.93 -8.15 13.72
N LYS A 293 -5.08 -9.18 13.82
CA LYS A 293 -4.27 -9.46 15.03
C LYS A 293 -3.37 -8.30 15.43
N PHE A 294 -2.82 -7.60 14.44
CA PHE A 294 -1.96 -6.44 14.68
C PHE A 294 -2.77 -5.20 15.08
N ASN A 295 -3.84 -4.90 14.35
CA ASN A 295 -4.59 -3.65 14.51
C ASN A 295 -5.57 -3.66 15.69
N ALA A 296 -6.22 -4.79 16.02
CA ALA A 296 -7.24 -4.81 17.06
C ALA A 296 -6.71 -4.42 18.45
N PRO A 297 -5.55 -4.91 18.94
CA PRO A 297 -4.97 -4.44 20.20
C PRO A 297 -4.55 -2.95 20.17
N LEU A 298 -4.06 -2.46 19.03
CA LEU A 298 -3.66 -1.06 18.86
C LEU A 298 -4.88 -0.13 18.88
N ASP A 299 -5.94 -0.49 18.19
CA ASP A 299 -7.19 0.27 18.20
C ASP A 299 -7.79 0.36 19.60
N TYR A 300 -7.81 -0.77 20.32
CA TYR A 300 -8.23 -0.81 21.71
C TYR A 300 -7.36 0.07 22.62
N SER A 301 -6.03 0.06 22.44
CA SER A 301 -5.11 0.88 23.25
C SER A 301 -5.24 2.36 22.97
N SER A 302 -5.55 2.74 21.72
CA SER A 302 -5.75 4.14 21.32
C SER A 302 -7.06 4.74 21.84
N GLN A 303 -8.04 3.90 22.18
CA GLN A 303 -9.39 4.31 22.61
C GLN A 303 -10.04 5.33 21.65
N GLY A 304 -9.79 5.19 20.35
CA GLY A 304 -10.27 6.10 19.32
C GLY A 304 -9.60 7.49 19.35
N ARG A 305 -8.41 7.60 19.94
CA ARG A 305 -7.65 8.86 19.98
C ARG A 305 -6.27 8.67 19.36
N ALA A 306 -5.87 9.63 18.56
CA ALA A 306 -4.52 9.70 18.00
C ALA A 306 -3.62 10.50 18.94
N VAL A 307 -2.85 9.80 19.77
CA VAL A 307 -1.91 10.37 20.76
C VAL A 307 -0.47 10.17 20.32
N THR A 308 -0.15 8.95 19.89
CA THR A 308 1.17 8.55 19.45
C THR A 308 1.28 8.53 17.93
N THR A 309 2.50 8.56 17.41
CA THR A 309 2.75 8.41 15.97
C THR A 309 2.17 7.10 15.42
N GLN A 310 2.16 6.04 16.24
CA GLN A 310 1.61 4.74 15.86
C GLN A 310 0.08 4.78 15.74
N ASP A 311 -0.63 5.55 16.57
CA ASP A 311 -2.08 5.70 16.46
C ASP A 311 -2.46 6.34 15.13
N TYR A 312 -1.74 7.40 14.71
CA TYR A 312 -1.94 8.02 13.41
C TYR A 312 -1.68 7.05 12.25
N LYS A 313 -0.63 6.19 12.35
CA LYS A 313 -0.34 5.15 11.35
C LYS A 313 -1.50 4.15 11.21
N THR A 314 -2.17 3.83 12.31
CA THR A 314 -3.30 2.88 12.35
C THR A 314 -4.61 3.52 11.89
N ILE A 315 -4.89 4.75 12.32
CA ILE A 315 -6.15 5.46 12.03
C ILE A 315 -6.19 5.96 10.57
N LEU A 316 -5.08 6.46 10.03
CA LEU A 316 -5.09 7.07 8.70
C LEU A 316 -5.58 6.14 7.57
N PRO A 317 -5.21 4.85 7.50
CA PRO A 317 -5.76 3.93 6.50
C PRO A 317 -7.27 3.68 6.63
N THR A 318 -7.85 3.91 7.80
CA THR A 318 -9.31 3.81 8.00
C THR A 318 -10.02 5.06 7.48
N VAL A 319 -9.40 6.22 7.65
CA VAL A 319 -9.90 7.52 7.16
C VAL A 319 -9.72 7.65 5.65
N TYR A 320 -8.59 7.22 5.11
CA TYR A 320 -8.29 7.30 3.68
C TYR A 320 -7.87 5.95 3.11
N ALA A 321 -8.80 5.29 2.43
CA ALA A 321 -8.60 3.95 1.86
C ALA A 321 -7.56 3.86 0.73
N GLY A 322 -7.24 4.99 0.09
CA GLY A 322 -6.20 5.10 -0.94
C GLY A 322 -4.77 5.00 -0.40
N THR A 323 -4.60 4.80 0.90
CA THR A 323 -3.30 4.68 1.56
C THR A 323 -2.64 3.34 1.24
N GLN A 324 -1.40 3.36 0.74
CA GLN A 324 -0.52 2.20 0.63
C GLN A 324 0.37 2.09 1.86
N ALA A 325 1.07 3.18 2.19
CA ALA A 325 1.96 3.28 3.34
C ALA A 325 1.85 4.66 3.98
N VAL A 326 2.12 4.73 5.28
CA VAL A 326 2.07 5.96 6.08
C VAL A 326 3.33 6.07 6.91
N GLN A 327 3.93 7.23 6.91
CA GLN A 327 4.94 7.62 7.87
C GLN A 327 4.46 8.79 8.71
N VAL A 328 4.70 8.71 10.01
CA VAL A 328 4.28 9.71 10.99
C VAL A 328 5.44 10.00 11.93
N TRP A 329 5.70 11.28 12.17
CA TRP A 329 6.70 11.71 13.15
C TRP A 329 6.26 12.97 13.86
N GLY A 330 6.78 13.19 15.07
CA GLY A 330 6.53 14.41 15.84
C GLY A 330 7.25 15.61 15.24
N GLY A 331 6.72 16.81 15.46
CA GLY A 331 7.35 18.02 14.98
C GLY A 331 8.67 18.33 15.68
N GLU A 332 8.92 17.76 16.84
CA GLU A 332 10.19 17.83 17.57
C GLU A 332 11.35 17.18 16.83
N ASP A 333 11.05 16.20 15.94
CA ASP A 333 12.06 15.53 15.12
C ASP A 333 12.48 16.33 13.88
N ASN A 334 11.83 17.45 13.58
CA ASN A 334 12.21 18.32 12.47
C ASN A 334 13.46 19.17 12.81
N ASP A 335 14.11 19.63 11.76
CA ASP A 335 15.20 20.60 11.86
C ASP A 335 14.83 21.88 11.05
N PRO A 336 14.52 23.02 11.70
CA PRO A 336 14.33 23.22 13.15
C PRO A 336 13.07 22.54 13.71
N PRO A 337 13.03 22.20 15.02
CA PRO A 337 11.88 21.60 15.67
C PRO A 337 10.62 22.47 15.61
N ILE A 338 9.47 21.85 15.33
CA ILE A 338 8.14 22.50 15.25
C ILE A 338 7.19 21.80 16.22
N TYR A 339 7.01 22.36 17.40
CA TYR A 339 6.18 21.79 18.45
C TYR A 339 4.67 21.93 18.18
N GLY A 340 3.87 21.01 18.72
CA GLY A 340 2.40 21.01 18.58
C GLY A 340 1.91 20.54 17.21
N GLN A 341 2.77 19.96 16.41
CA GLN A 341 2.42 19.37 15.11
C GLN A 341 2.88 17.93 15.02
N VAL A 342 2.08 17.13 14.31
CA VAL A 342 2.44 15.79 13.86
C VAL A 342 2.48 15.80 12.34
N PHE A 343 3.59 15.36 11.79
CA PHE A 343 3.79 15.30 10.35
C PHE A 343 3.40 13.92 9.83
N LEU A 344 2.63 13.92 8.74
CA LEU A 344 2.15 12.72 8.08
C LEU A 344 2.61 12.72 6.62
N SER A 345 3.25 11.66 6.21
CA SER A 345 3.57 11.41 4.81
C SER A 345 2.86 10.16 4.35
N VAL A 346 2.11 10.28 3.26
CA VAL A 346 1.26 9.20 2.74
C VAL A 346 1.71 8.84 1.35
N ARG A 347 2.06 7.56 1.16
CA ARG A 347 2.14 6.97 -0.16
C ARG A 347 0.77 6.46 -0.55
N THR A 348 0.26 6.93 -1.66
CA THR A 348 -1.01 6.44 -2.21
C THR A 348 -0.80 5.17 -3.02
N LYS A 349 -1.83 4.34 -3.13
CA LYS A 349 -1.83 3.14 -3.99
C LYS A 349 -1.62 3.47 -5.47
N SER A 350 -1.97 4.68 -5.91
CA SER A 350 -1.71 5.17 -7.27
C SER A 350 -0.27 5.58 -7.52
N GLY A 351 0.55 5.70 -6.49
CA GLY A 351 1.89 6.26 -6.57
C GLY A 351 1.94 7.79 -6.75
N THR A 352 0.79 8.47 -6.85
CA THR A 352 0.72 9.94 -6.94
C THR A 352 0.68 10.58 -5.55
N ASN A 353 1.15 11.81 -5.43
CA ASN A 353 1.03 12.57 -4.19
C ASN A 353 -0.44 12.97 -3.94
N LEU A 354 -0.80 13.11 -2.66
CA LEU A 354 -2.10 13.66 -2.27
C LEU A 354 -2.24 15.10 -2.79
N THR A 355 -3.37 15.40 -3.41
CA THR A 355 -3.74 16.77 -3.76
C THR A 355 -4.04 17.59 -2.50
N GLN A 356 -4.00 18.91 -2.59
CA GLN A 356 -4.31 19.77 -1.44
C GLN A 356 -5.74 19.57 -0.94
N ALA A 357 -6.69 19.34 -1.85
CA ALA A 357 -8.09 19.05 -1.49
C ALA A 357 -8.21 17.74 -0.69
N GLN A 358 -7.51 16.68 -1.10
CA GLN A 358 -7.46 15.42 -0.37
C GLN A 358 -6.81 15.57 1.01
N LYS A 359 -5.68 16.29 1.11
CA LYS A 359 -5.04 16.60 2.39
C LYS A 359 -5.99 17.31 3.35
N ASN A 360 -6.72 18.30 2.85
CA ASN A 360 -7.70 19.05 3.65
C ASN A 360 -8.87 18.16 4.12
N SER A 361 -9.41 17.31 3.23
CA SER A 361 -10.49 16.37 3.58
C SER A 361 -10.03 15.39 4.67
N ILE A 362 -8.86 14.75 4.48
CA ILE A 362 -8.30 13.82 5.46
C ILE A 362 -8.03 14.51 6.79
N ALA A 363 -7.53 15.76 6.77
CA ALA A 363 -7.29 16.53 7.99
C ALA A 363 -8.59 16.83 8.76
N VAL A 364 -9.70 17.09 8.05
CA VAL A 364 -11.03 17.28 8.67
C VAL A 364 -11.50 15.98 9.32
N ASP A 365 -11.35 14.86 8.63
CA ASP A 365 -11.75 13.56 9.15
C ASP A 365 -10.90 13.10 10.34
N LEU A 366 -9.61 13.43 10.34
CA LEU A 366 -8.72 13.15 11.47
C LEU A 366 -9.03 13.97 12.73
N LYS A 367 -9.73 15.11 12.61
CA LYS A 367 -10.09 15.94 13.79
C LYS A 367 -10.87 15.19 14.87
N LYS A 368 -11.64 14.17 14.49
CA LYS A 368 -12.39 13.34 15.47
C LYS A 368 -11.48 12.56 16.41
N TYR A 369 -10.28 12.26 15.96
CA TYR A 369 -9.28 11.45 16.67
C TYR A 369 -8.20 12.26 17.34
N ASN A 370 -8.01 13.53 16.93
CA ASN A 370 -6.91 14.38 17.41
C ASN A 370 -7.13 14.87 18.83
N ILE A 371 -6.03 14.98 19.56
CA ILE A 371 -5.99 15.76 20.81
C ILE A 371 -6.03 17.26 20.47
N ALA A 372 -6.70 18.04 21.29
CA ALA A 372 -6.99 19.46 21.05
C ALA A 372 -5.78 20.36 20.72
N SER A 373 -4.58 20.00 21.20
CA SER A 373 -3.34 20.78 21.01
C SER A 373 -2.46 20.32 19.86
N ILE A 374 -2.77 19.18 19.19
CA ILE A 374 -1.94 18.61 18.14
C ILE A 374 -2.59 18.80 16.77
N ARG A 375 -1.81 19.33 15.81
CA ARG A 375 -2.26 19.54 14.42
C ARG A 375 -1.56 18.59 13.48
N PRO A 376 -2.31 17.75 12.74
CA PRO A 376 -1.74 16.93 11.66
C PRO A 376 -1.37 17.81 10.46
N THR A 377 -0.15 17.69 10.00
CA THR A 377 0.39 18.39 8.82
C THR A 377 0.85 17.38 7.79
N PHE A 378 0.31 17.47 6.56
CA PHE A 378 0.67 16.54 5.50
C PHE A 378 1.88 17.03 4.70
N VAL A 379 2.90 16.16 4.60
CA VAL A 379 4.10 16.37 3.79
C VAL A 379 4.12 15.34 2.66
N ASN A 380 4.53 15.75 1.46
CA ASN A 380 4.69 14.79 0.37
C ASN A 380 5.87 13.85 0.64
N PRO A 381 5.78 12.59 0.22
CA PRO A 381 6.93 11.71 0.21
C PRO A 381 8.09 12.29 -0.62
N LEU A 382 9.31 12.14 -0.12
CA LEU A 382 10.52 12.43 -0.86
C LEU A 382 10.97 11.15 -1.57
N ILE A 383 10.90 11.13 -2.89
CA ILE A 383 11.25 9.94 -3.67
C ILE A 383 12.73 10.01 -4.04
N THR A 384 13.52 9.07 -3.51
CA THR A 384 14.90 8.83 -3.95
C THR A 384 14.92 7.61 -4.86
N LYS A 385 15.22 7.84 -6.13
CA LYS A 385 15.32 6.76 -7.12
C LYS A 385 16.70 6.12 -7.06
N ILE A 386 16.71 4.79 -7.18
CA ILE A 386 17.92 3.98 -7.26
C ILE A 386 18.06 3.55 -8.73
N LYS A 387 19.06 4.06 -9.41
CA LYS A 387 19.44 3.62 -10.75
C LYS A 387 20.43 2.48 -10.62
N LEU A 388 20.14 1.36 -11.25
CA LEU A 388 21.02 0.19 -11.23
C LEU A 388 21.70 0.00 -12.59
N LYS A 389 22.96 -0.38 -12.55
CA LYS A 389 23.67 -0.94 -13.69
C LYS A 389 24.03 -2.38 -13.35
N VAL A 390 23.34 -3.30 -14.01
CA VAL A 390 23.49 -4.75 -13.80
C VAL A 390 24.24 -5.35 -15.00
N ASP A 391 25.45 -5.81 -14.77
CA ASP A 391 26.24 -6.57 -15.73
C ASP A 391 26.26 -8.02 -15.26
N PHE A 392 25.69 -8.97 -16.02
CA PHE A 392 25.62 -10.38 -15.63
C PHE A 392 26.29 -11.32 -16.64
N LYS A 393 26.79 -12.45 -16.15
CA LYS A 393 27.37 -13.51 -16.96
C LYS A 393 26.50 -14.76 -16.89
N PHE A 394 26.30 -15.41 -18.03
CA PHE A 394 25.49 -16.62 -18.11
C PHE A 394 26.14 -17.71 -18.96
N ASP A 395 25.77 -18.96 -18.68
CA ASP A 395 26.17 -20.14 -19.46
C ASP A 395 25.15 -20.40 -20.58
N SER A 396 25.55 -20.17 -21.83
CA SER A 396 24.72 -20.37 -23.00
C SER A 396 24.42 -21.85 -23.31
N LYS A 397 25.04 -22.82 -22.63
CA LYS A 397 24.77 -24.25 -22.81
C LYS A 397 23.66 -24.76 -21.91
N THR A 398 23.38 -24.08 -20.81
CA THR A 398 22.37 -24.49 -19.82
C THR A 398 21.02 -23.86 -20.06
N THR A 399 20.92 -22.92 -21.01
CA THR A 399 19.66 -22.24 -21.34
C THR A 399 19.40 -22.16 -22.84
N THR A 400 18.13 -22.19 -23.22
CA THR A 400 17.65 -21.89 -24.58
C THR A 400 17.23 -20.42 -24.74
N LYS A 401 17.25 -19.65 -23.66
CA LYS A 401 16.85 -18.24 -23.64
C LYS A 401 17.93 -17.36 -24.28
N THR A 402 17.48 -16.33 -24.97
CA THR A 402 18.37 -15.30 -25.49
C THR A 402 18.84 -14.36 -24.40
N VAL A 403 19.88 -13.57 -24.66
CA VAL A 403 20.34 -12.51 -23.72
C VAL A 403 19.19 -11.56 -23.39
N GLY A 404 18.40 -11.14 -24.40
CA GLY A 404 17.25 -10.25 -24.21
C GLY A 404 16.14 -10.85 -23.34
N ASP A 405 15.92 -12.18 -23.42
CA ASP A 405 14.96 -12.85 -22.54
C ASP A 405 15.44 -12.82 -21.08
N LEU A 406 16.72 -13.08 -20.83
CA LEU A 406 17.32 -13.01 -19.49
C LEU A 406 17.31 -11.58 -18.93
N GLU A 407 17.62 -10.57 -19.75
CA GLU A 407 17.52 -9.16 -19.38
C GLU A 407 16.07 -8.79 -18.97
N THR A 408 15.08 -9.29 -19.71
CA THR A 408 13.66 -9.06 -19.42
C THR A 408 13.25 -9.74 -18.11
N LEU A 409 13.70 -10.96 -17.86
CA LEU A 409 13.45 -11.67 -16.60
C LEU A 409 14.07 -10.92 -15.41
N ILE A 410 15.31 -10.46 -15.52
CA ILE A 410 15.96 -9.66 -14.47
C ILE A 410 15.18 -8.38 -14.22
N ARG A 411 14.75 -7.66 -15.27
CA ARG A 411 13.90 -6.46 -15.11
C ARG A 411 12.59 -6.76 -14.38
N SER A 412 11.97 -7.91 -14.66
CA SER A 412 10.77 -8.36 -13.94
C SER A 412 11.06 -8.65 -12.46
N THR A 413 12.20 -9.27 -12.14
CA THR A 413 12.64 -9.51 -10.76
C THR A 413 12.88 -8.21 -10.02
N LEU A 414 13.54 -7.22 -10.66
CA LEU A 414 13.73 -5.88 -10.10
C LEU A 414 12.41 -5.16 -9.85
N ALA A 415 11.44 -5.28 -10.77
CA ALA A 415 10.11 -4.69 -10.61
C ALA A 415 9.35 -5.32 -9.43
N THR A 416 9.43 -6.64 -9.27
CA THR A 416 8.81 -7.37 -8.16
C THR A 416 9.42 -6.96 -6.81
N TYR A 417 10.74 -6.89 -6.74
CA TYR A 417 11.44 -6.42 -5.54
C TYR A 417 11.09 -4.96 -5.21
N ASN A 418 11.03 -4.09 -6.21
CA ASN A 418 10.63 -2.70 -6.04
C ASN A 418 9.22 -2.59 -5.44
N ALA A 419 8.25 -3.33 -6.00
CA ALA A 419 6.85 -3.28 -5.55
C ALA A 419 6.64 -3.88 -4.14
N GLY A 420 7.36 -4.96 -3.81
CA GLY A 420 7.16 -5.69 -2.56
C GLY A 420 7.98 -5.13 -1.39
N ASP A 421 9.24 -4.78 -1.63
CA ASP A 421 10.19 -4.48 -0.56
C ASP A 421 10.48 -2.97 -0.38
N LEU A 422 10.44 -2.15 -1.45
CA LEU A 422 10.93 -0.77 -1.40
C LEU A 422 9.87 0.31 -1.31
N LEU A 423 8.68 0.09 -1.86
CA LEU A 423 7.64 1.12 -1.91
C LEU A 423 6.91 1.34 -0.57
N ASN A 424 7.64 1.25 0.53
CA ASN A 424 7.21 1.54 1.89
C ASN A 424 8.17 2.51 2.56
N PHE A 425 7.75 3.10 3.70
CA PHE A 425 8.63 3.89 4.54
C PHE A 425 9.46 3.00 5.48
N ASP A 426 10.54 3.54 6.02
CA ASP A 426 11.45 2.85 6.95
C ASP A 426 12.06 1.55 6.38
N VAL A 427 12.34 1.53 5.07
CA VAL A 427 12.93 0.38 4.39
C VAL A 427 14.41 0.58 4.13
N VAL A 428 15.11 -0.53 3.93
CA VAL A 428 16.52 -0.54 3.54
C VAL A 428 16.67 -1.29 2.22
N PHE A 429 17.20 -0.61 1.22
CA PHE A 429 17.68 -1.28 0.02
C PHE A 429 18.96 -2.05 0.37
N ARG A 430 18.91 -3.37 0.26
CA ARG A 430 20.06 -4.24 0.53
C ARG A 430 20.64 -4.77 -0.78
N HIS A 431 21.84 -4.32 -1.08
CA HIS A 431 22.55 -4.69 -2.31
C HIS A 431 22.76 -6.20 -2.44
N SER A 432 23.15 -6.89 -1.36
CA SER A 432 23.36 -8.33 -1.37
C SER A 432 22.08 -9.12 -1.65
N LYS A 433 20.93 -8.63 -1.15
CA LYS A 433 19.61 -9.25 -1.40
C LYS A 433 19.25 -9.16 -2.88
N ILE A 434 19.39 -7.98 -3.49
CA ILE A 434 19.04 -7.80 -4.91
C ILE A 434 20.00 -8.55 -5.82
N SER A 435 21.30 -8.56 -5.51
CA SER A 435 22.31 -9.34 -6.26
C SER A 435 21.97 -10.84 -6.23
N GLY A 436 21.62 -11.38 -5.06
CA GLY A 436 21.19 -12.78 -4.94
C GLY A 436 19.87 -13.09 -5.67
N LEU A 437 18.91 -12.14 -5.71
CA LEU A 437 17.67 -12.30 -6.48
C LEU A 437 17.94 -12.30 -8.00
N ILE A 438 18.91 -11.49 -8.47
CA ILE A 438 19.33 -11.48 -9.87
C ILE A 438 19.96 -12.83 -10.24
N ASP A 439 20.88 -13.36 -9.42
CA ASP A 439 21.50 -14.66 -9.67
C ASP A 439 20.47 -15.80 -9.63
N ALA A 440 19.46 -15.70 -8.78
CA ALA A 440 18.39 -16.70 -8.67
C ALA A 440 17.30 -16.60 -9.76
N THR A 441 17.34 -15.57 -10.62
CA THR A 441 16.32 -15.34 -11.66
C THR A 441 16.29 -16.46 -12.69
N ASP A 442 17.46 -17.01 -13.05
CA ASP A 442 17.59 -18.15 -13.95
C ASP A 442 18.81 -18.97 -13.59
N THR A 443 18.72 -20.30 -13.69
CA THR A 443 19.82 -21.22 -13.36
C THR A 443 21.03 -21.10 -14.27
N SER A 444 20.89 -20.45 -15.42
CA SER A 444 22.01 -20.17 -16.33
C SER A 444 22.85 -18.96 -15.93
N ILE A 445 22.34 -18.09 -15.04
CA ILE A 445 23.07 -16.92 -14.56
C ILE A 445 24.10 -17.37 -13.54
N LEU A 446 25.38 -17.08 -13.82
CA LEU A 446 26.51 -17.54 -13.02
C LEU A 446 27.00 -16.48 -12.04
N SER A 447 26.91 -15.22 -12.42
CA SER A 447 27.31 -14.08 -11.58
C SER A 447 26.77 -12.78 -12.09
N ASN A 448 26.62 -11.81 -11.20
CA ASN A 448 26.30 -10.43 -11.57
C ASN A 448 27.22 -9.43 -10.85
N THR A 449 27.39 -8.27 -11.47
CA THR A 449 27.95 -7.08 -10.85
C THR A 449 26.90 -5.98 -10.95
N THR A 450 26.36 -5.60 -9.80
CA THR A 450 25.33 -4.58 -9.72
C THR A 450 25.91 -3.32 -9.08
N ARG A 451 25.88 -2.20 -9.81
CA ARG A 451 26.28 -0.87 -9.32
C ARG A 451 25.05 -0.02 -9.16
N LEU A 452 25.07 0.88 -8.19
CA LEU A 452 23.94 1.75 -7.91
C LEU A 452 24.35 3.23 -7.92
N THR A 453 23.41 4.07 -8.32
CA THR A 453 23.49 5.53 -8.24
C THR A 453 22.18 6.04 -7.68
N LEU A 454 22.22 6.98 -6.75
CA LEU A 454 21.02 7.62 -6.22
C LEU A 454 20.62 8.79 -7.11
N ASN A 455 19.33 8.99 -7.28
CA ASN A 455 18.77 10.05 -8.07
C ASN A 455 17.63 10.75 -7.33
N GLN A 456 17.62 12.08 -7.37
CA GLN A 456 16.48 12.91 -6.98
C GLN A 456 16.12 13.90 -8.07
N ILE A 457 14.85 14.27 -8.10
CA ILE A 457 14.30 15.16 -9.12
C ILE A 457 13.93 16.48 -8.45
N ILE A 458 14.39 17.58 -9.03
CA ILE A 458 14.03 18.94 -8.64
C ILE A 458 13.04 19.50 -9.66
N THR A 459 11.94 20.08 -9.18
CA THR A 459 11.06 20.91 -10.00
C THR A 459 11.46 22.37 -9.79
N PRO A 460 12.13 23.02 -10.75
CA PRO A 460 12.62 24.38 -10.56
C PRO A 460 11.49 25.41 -10.58
N THR A 461 11.61 26.44 -9.74
CA THR A 461 10.83 27.67 -9.88
C THR A 461 11.49 28.52 -10.95
N LEU A 462 10.86 28.63 -12.11
CA LEU A 462 11.44 29.31 -13.25
C LEU A 462 11.44 30.83 -13.07
N ASN A 463 12.49 31.48 -13.56
CA ASN A 463 12.67 32.94 -13.59
C ASN A 463 12.65 33.59 -12.17
N ALA A 464 13.02 32.84 -11.17
CA ALA A 464 13.14 33.32 -9.79
C ALA A 464 14.44 32.81 -9.17
N SER A 465 15.15 33.69 -8.47
CA SER A 465 16.30 33.30 -7.64
C SER A 465 15.83 32.47 -6.47
N THR A 466 16.20 31.19 -6.45
CA THR A 466 15.67 30.21 -5.50
C THR A 466 16.79 29.35 -4.95
N GLN A 467 16.69 29.03 -3.64
CA GLN A 467 17.52 28.01 -3.00
C GLN A 467 16.88 26.62 -3.17
N TYR A 468 17.67 25.64 -3.58
CA TYR A 468 17.23 24.25 -3.69
C TYR A 468 18.00 23.40 -2.69
N ILE A 469 17.27 22.60 -1.92
CA ILE A 469 17.83 21.64 -0.97
C ILE A 469 17.51 20.24 -1.48
N ILE A 470 18.53 19.42 -1.70
CA ILE A 470 18.43 18.04 -2.14
C ILE A 470 19.03 17.20 -1.02
N ASP A 471 18.24 16.35 -0.41
CA ASP A 471 18.68 15.55 0.72
C ASP A 471 18.53 14.06 0.41
N PHE A 472 19.64 13.39 0.19
CA PHE A 472 19.67 11.95 -0.06
C PHE A 472 19.59 11.16 1.25
N ASN A 473 19.79 11.79 2.41
CA ASN A 473 19.77 11.17 3.74
C ASN A 473 20.69 9.94 3.89
N ASN A 474 21.67 9.82 3.03
CA ASN A 474 22.65 8.74 3.02
C ASN A 474 24.02 9.33 2.75
N ALA A 475 25.05 8.81 3.40
CA ALA A 475 26.42 9.26 3.18
C ALA A 475 26.84 9.06 1.71
N LEU A 476 27.58 10.01 1.17
CA LEU A 476 28.04 10.05 -0.21
C LEU A 476 29.50 9.64 -0.31
N TYR A 477 29.88 9.10 -1.46
CA TYR A 477 31.24 8.59 -1.67
C TYR A 477 32.25 9.73 -1.75
N ASN A 478 33.04 9.87 -0.72
CA ASN A 478 34.22 10.75 -0.67
C ASN A 478 35.16 10.27 0.44
N PRO A 479 36.03 9.27 0.13
CA PRO A 479 36.86 8.61 1.15
C PRO A 479 37.85 9.55 1.84
N HIS A 480 38.22 10.64 1.20
CA HIS A 480 39.02 11.72 1.78
C HIS A 480 38.75 13.05 1.05
N SER A 481 38.98 14.17 1.69
CA SER A 481 38.85 15.50 1.10
C SER A 481 39.65 15.61 -0.22
N GLY A 482 39.01 16.15 -1.25
CA GLY A 482 39.59 16.30 -2.59
C GLY A 482 39.68 15.02 -3.43
N HIS A 483 39.21 13.88 -2.95
CA HIS A 483 39.21 12.62 -3.71
C HIS A 483 38.54 12.78 -5.08
N ASN A 484 37.42 13.47 -5.12
CA ASN A 484 36.61 13.64 -6.33
C ASN A 484 37.02 14.84 -7.19
N ALA A 485 38.05 15.61 -6.79
CA ALA A 485 38.39 16.89 -7.40
C ALA A 485 38.83 16.79 -8.88
N THR A 486 39.54 15.75 -9.24
CA THR A 486 40.19 15.60 -10.56
C THR A 486 39.27 15.07 -11.65
N LEU A 487 38.18 14.38 -11.30
CA LEU A 487 37.25 13.72 -12.24
C LEU A 487 35.90 14.46 -12.36
N GLY A 488 35.78 15.63 -11.74
CA GLY A 488 34.53 16.40 -11.75
C GLY A 488 33.45 15.85 -10.83
N GLY A 489 33.88 15.22 -9.74
CA GLY A 489 33.03 14.82 -8.62
C GLY A 489 32.19 13.57 -8.84
N ILE A 490 31.35 13.31 -7.86
CA ILE A 490 30.37 12.21 -7.85
C ILE A 490 28.96 12.68 -8.19
N THR A 491 28.76 14.01 -8.27
CA THR A 491 27.47 14.64 -8.55
C THR A 491 27.37 14.93 -10.04
N SER A 492 26.22 14.61 -10.62
CA SER A 492 25.90 15.00 -12.00
C SER A 492 24.42 15.40 -12.11
N SER A 493 24.09 16.24 -13.09
CA SER A 493 22.70 16.61 -13.33
C SER A 493 22.35 16.55 -14.82
N THR A 494 21.03 16.54 -15.10
CA THR A 494 20.53 16.93 -16.42
C THR A 494 20.73 18.43 -16.64
N GLY A 495 20.72 18.85 -17.91
CA GLY A 495 21.00 20.22 -18.28
C GLY A 495 19.92 21.20 -17.87
N PHE A 496 20.29 22.43 -17.59
CA PHE A 496 19.39 23.56 -17.33
C PHE A 496 20.02 24.87 -17.80
N THR A 497 19.22 25.92 -17.92
CA THR A 497 19.70 27.26 -18.23
C THR A 497 19.39 28.22 -17.09
N ILE A 498 20.22 29.25 -16.91
CA ILE A 498 20.02 30.29 -15.90
C ILE A 498 19.88 31.67 -16.54
N ALA A 499 19.31 32.60 -15.82
CA ALA A 499 19.20 34.00 -16.30
C ALA A 499 20.58 34.57 -16.63
N GLY A 500 20.70 35.20 -17.80
CA GLY A 500 21.96 35.82 -18.27
C GLY A 500 22.98 34.85 -18.88
N ASN A 501 22.68 33.55 -18.98
CA ASN A 501 23.53 32.58 -19.65
C ASN A 501 22.72 31.70 -20.62
N THR A 502 23.13 31.63 -21.88
CA THR A 502 22.45 30.86 -22.94
C THR A 502 22.95 29.42 -23.07
N ASN A 503 24.05 29.07 -22.38
CA ASN A 503 24.60 27.73 -22.42
C ASN A 503 23.77 26.80 -21.55
N THR A 504 23.70 25.52 -21.93
CA THR A 504 23.17 24.45 -21.06
C THR A 504 24.17 24.15 -19.97
N LEU A 505 23.78 24.38 -18.73
CA LEU A 505 24.60 24.16 -17.55
C LEU A 505 24.32 22.80 -16.91
N TYR A 506 25.32 22.31 -16.22
CA TYR A 506 25.30 21.09 -15.40
C TYR A 506 25.92 21.41 -14.05
N ILE A 507 25.67 20.56 -13.03
CA ILE A 507 26.33 20.66 -11.73
C ILE A 507 27.35 19.53 -11.56
N ASP A 508 28.42 19.83 -10.84
CA ASP A 508 29.34 18.86 -10.27
C ASP A 508 29.81 19.30 -8.88
N ASP A 509 30.50 18.42 -8.15
CA ASP A 509 31.14 18.73 -6.89
C ASP A 509 32.67 18.78 -7.04
N ASP A 510 33.34 19.54 -6.13
CA ASP A 510 34.79 19.72 -6.17
C ASP A 510 35.56 18.72 -5.27
N GLY A 511 34.86 17.79 -4.61
CA GLY A 511 35.45 16.86 -3.63
C GLY A 511 35.81 17.48 -2.26
N ASN A 512 35.61 18.79 -2.10
CA ASN A 512 35.93 19.53 -0.86
C ASN A 512 34.69 20.13 -0.18
N GLY A 513 33.49 19.86 -0.70
CA GLY A 513 32.23 20.32 -0.11
C GLY A 513 31.54 21.45 -0.89
N ILE A 514 31.99 21.78 -2.09
CA ILE A 514 31.42 22.84 -2.92
C ILE A 514 30.77 22.24 -4.17
N ILE A 515 29.58 22.71 -4.51
CA ILE A 515 28.90 22.44 -5.78
C ILE A 515 29.21 23.58 -6.76
N ARG A 516 29.54 23.22 -8.01
CA ARG A 516 29.87 24.13 -9.09
C ARG A 516 28.90 23.96 -10.26
N THR A 517 28.72 25.00 -11.05
CA THR A 517 28.02 24.93 -12.34
C THR A 517 28.98 25.07 -13.50
N TYR A 518 28.79 24.26 -14.53
CA TYR A 518 29.63 24.27 -15.72
C TYR A 518 28.82 23.99 -16.99
N TYR A 519 29.38 24.33 -18.16
CA TYR A 519 28.89 23.90 -19.46
C TYR A 519 30.00 23.18 -20.22
N LEU A 520 29.63 22.43 -21.26
CA LEU A 520 30.57 21.67 -22.08
C LEU A 520 30.91 22.40 -23.39
N VAL A 521 32.18 22.71 -23.60
CA VAL A 521 32.70 23.21 -24.85
C VAL A 521 33.05 22.03 -25.75
N GLY A 522 32.46 22.02 -26.97
CA GLY A 522 32.64 20.89 -27.89
C GLY A 522 32.13 19.56 -27.38
N GLY A 523 31.24 19.57 -26.37
CA GLY A 523 30.65 18.37 -25.77
C GLY A 523 31.58 17.60 -24.81
N GLN A 524 32.81 18.08 -24.57
CA GLN A 524 33.80 17.34 -23.76
C GLN A 524 34.46 18.18 -22.66
N THR A 525 34.86 19.42 -22.95
CA THR A 525 35.63 20.23 -22.01
C THR A 525 34.73 21.03 -21.09
N ARG A 526 34.87 20.83 -19.77
CA ARG A 526 34.10 21.58 -18.76
C ARG A 526 34.62 23.00 -18.64
N THR A 527 33.73 23.98 -18.75
CA THR A 527 34.00 25.37 -18.45
C THR A 527 33.07 25.82 -17.33
N TYR A 528 33.65 26.18 -16.20
CA TYR A 528 32.89 26.57 -15.00
C TYR A 528 32.35 27.99 -15.14
N VAL A 529 31.07 28.14 -14.80
CA VAL A 529 30.35 29.41 -14.77
C VAL A 529 30.33 29.98 -13.38
N ASP A 530 30.04 29.12 -12.39
CA ASP A 530 30.10 29.44 -10.98
C ASP A 530 30.85 28.32 -10.26
N ALA A 531 31.93 28.69 -9.58
CA ALA A 531 32.77 27.76 -8.83
C ALA A 531 32.26 27.52 -7.39
N SER A 532 31.19 28.20 -6.96
CA SER A 532 30.59 28.11 -5.61
C SER A 532 29.07 28.23 -5.62
N ALA A 533 28.42 27.59 -6.59
CA ALA A 533 26.96 27.59 -6.77
C ALA A 533 26.20 26.92 -5.61
N GLY A 534 26.90 26.24 -4.72
CA GLY A 534 26.28 25.57 -3.58
C GLY A 534 27.26 24.81 -2.72
N THR A 535 26.71 24.05 -1.77
CA THR A 535 27.50 23.20 -0.87
C THR A 535 26.99 21.75 -0.89
N ILE A 536 27.90 20.81 -0.64
CA ILE A 536 27.59 19.39 -0.47
C ILE A 536 28.18 18.88 0.84
N ASN A 537 27.36 18.20 1.63
CA ASN A 537 27.81 17.51 2.83
C ASN A 537 27.83 16.01 2.57
N TYR A 538 29.00 15.45 2.39
CA TYR A 538 29.17 14.01 2.06
C TYR A 538 28.74 13.08 3.20
N ALA A 539 28.81 13.51 4.45
CA ALA A 539 28.42 12.68 5.58
C ALA A 539 26.91 12.55 5.75
N SER A 540 26.16 13.64 5.52
CA SER A 540 24.70 13.63 5.61
C SER A 540 23.99 13.35 4.31
N GLY A 541 24.67 13.53 3.16
CA GLY A 541 24.05 13.38 1.84
C GLY A 541 23.25 14.61 1.39
N LYS A 542 23.49 15.76 1.98
CA LYS A 542 22.74 17.00 1.73
C LYS A 542 23.48 17.91 0.74
N ILE A 543 22.76 18.33 -0.30
CA ILE A 543 23.21 19.33 -1.27
C ILE A 543 22.33 20.57 -1.11
N VAL A 544 22.96 21.74 -1.07
CA VAL A 544 22.28 23.04 -1.04
C VAL A 544 22.80 23.88 -2.19
N LEU A 545 21.92 24.12 -3.18
CA LEU A 545 22.19 25.06 -4.27
C LEU A 545 21.66 26.42 -3.85
N THR A 546 22.52 27.43 -3.89
CA THR A 546 22.16 28.77 -3.46
C THR A 546 21.94 29.69 -4.65
N ASP A 547 20.86 30.45 -4.62
CA ASP A 547 20.60 31.61 -5.48
C ASP A 547 20.59 31.31 -6.99
N LEU A 548 20.03 30.15 -7.40
CA LEU A 548 19.92 29.78 -8.81
C LEU A 548 18.64 30.34 -9.43
N ASN A 549 18.79 31.22 -10.43
CA ASN A 549 17.68 31.69 -11.24
C ASN A 549 17.56 30.87 -12.52
N ILE A 550 16.87 29.72 -12.41
CA ILE A 550 16.69 28.76 -13.51
C ILE A 550 15.63 29.30 -14.48
N THR A 551 15.93 29.32 -15.78
CA THR A 551 15.01 29.75 -16.82
C THR A 551 14.38 28.60 -17.59
N SER A 552 15.10 27.50 -17.76
CA SER A 552 14.56 26.24 -18.33
C SER A 552 15.34 25.02 -17.87
N ALA A 553 14.73 23.85 -18.01
CA ALA A 553 15.37 22.54 -17.84
C ALA A 553 15.32 21.77 -19.16
N THR A 554 16.27 20.86 -19.36
CA THR A 554 16.34 20.07 -20.61
C THR A 554 15.42 18.86 -20.61
N ASN A 555 14.97 18.40 -19.44
CA ASN A 555 13.99 17.32 -19.37
C ASN A 555 12.64 17.80 -19.93
N THR A 556 11.95 16.91 -20.64
CA THR A 556 10.67 17.21 -21.29
C THR A 556 9.55 17.58 -20.31
N ASP A 557 9.66 17.14 -19.06
CA ASP A 557 8.73 17.45 -17.96
C ASP A 557 9.12 18.73 -17.20
N GLY A 558 10.16 19.44 -17.63
CA GLY A 558 10.65 20.68 -17.01
C GLY A 558 11.39 20.46 -15.69
N THR A 559 11.76 19.25 -15.35
CA THR A 559 12.49 18.91 -14.12
C THR A 559 14.00 18.82 -14.33
N ILE A 560 14.77 18.87 -13.25
CA ILE A 560 16.20 18.63 -13.23
C ILE A 560 16.47 17.37 -12.39
N SER A 561 17.12 16.39 -13.01
CA SER A 561 17.51 15.14 -12.37
C SER A 561 18.93 15.28 -11.84
N VAL A 562 19.15 14.95 -10.58
CA VAL A 562 20.47 14.98 -9.92
C VAL A 562 20.86 13.56 -9.51
N ASP A 563 21.96 13.08 -10.05
CA ASP A 563 22.54 11.77 -9.79
C ASP A 563 23.76 11.89 -8.87
N ILE A 564 23.90 10.93 -7.93
CA ILE A 564 25.01 10.93 -6.99
C ILE A 564 25.40 9.51 -6.58
N LEU A 565 26.70 9.31 -6.31
CA LEU A 565 27.22 8.03 -5.84
C LEU A 565 27.20 7.97 -4.31
N PRO A 566 26.48 7.01 -3.68
CA PRO A 566 26.50 6.84 -2.23
C PRO A 566 27.79 6.17 -1.75
N ALA A 567 28.13 6.37 -0.48
CA ALA A 567 29.29 5.75 0.16
C ALA A 567 29.11 4.25 0.42
N SER A 568 27.86 3.80 0.54
CA SER A 568 27.49 2.40 0.76
C SER A 568 26.58 1.90 -0.35
N ASN A 569 26.71 0.63 -0.68
CA ASN A 569 25.76 -0.03 -1.59
C ASN A 569 24.40 -0.33 -0.93
N ASP A 570 24.31 -0.32 0.40
CA ASP A 570 23.04 -0.36 1.13
C ASP A 570 22.53 1.07 1.32
N VAL A 571 21.24 1.30 1.04
CA VAL A 571 20.59 2.61 1.13
C VAL A 571 19.44 2.54 2.10
N VAL A 572 19.38 3.47 3.04
CA VAL A 572 18.37 3.52 4.09
C VAL A 572 17.39 4.65 3.81
N SER A 573 16.09 4.38 3.88
CA SER A 573 15.09 5.44 3.86
C SER A 573 14.97 6.10 5.25
N VAL A 574 14.83 7.42 5.26
CA VAL A 574 14.72 8.20 6.50
C VAL A 574 13.45 9.04 6.45
N ARG A 575 12.65 9.00 7.51
CA ARG A 575 11.41 9.78 7.65
C ARG A 575 10.44 9.60 6.47
N ASN A 576 10.13 10.68 5.76
CA ASN A 576 9.23 10.69 4.60
C ASN A 576 9.90 10.25 3.29
N GLN A 577 11.12 9.73 3.34
CA GLN A 577 11.82 9.25 2.15
C GLN A 577 11.28 7.88 1.72
N LEU A 578 11.04 7.74 0.42
CA LEU A 578 10.72 6.49 -0.25
C LEU A 578 11.86 6.12 -1.19
N LEU A 579 12.23 4.85 -1.19
CA LEU A 579 13.20 4.30 -2.14
C LEU A 579 12.44 3.63 -3.28
N GLU A 580 12.86 3.91 -4.51
CA GLU A 580 12.26 3.34 -5.71
C GLU A 580 13.34 3.00 -6.73
N ILE A 581 13.33 1.78 -7.29
CA ILE A 581 14.22 1.46 -8.41
C ILE A 581 13.72 2.15 -9.67
N ASP A 582 14.57 2.95 -10.29
CA ASP A 582 14.29 3.56 -11.60
C ASP A 582 14.43 2.51 -12.70
N LEU A 583 13.36 1.76 -12.95
CA LEU A 583 13.35 0.70 -13.97
C LEU A 583 13.58 1.23 -15.39
N THR A 584 13.27 2.50 -15.65
CA THR A 584 13.43 3.13 -16.96
C THR A 584 14.90 3.41 -17.26
N ASN A 585 15.63 3.94 -16.28
CA ASN A 585 17.05 4.31 -16.41
C ASN A 585 17.99 3.22 -15.87
N THR A 586 17.45 2.09 -15.40
CA THR A 586 18.25 0.92 -15.03
C THR A 586 18.74 0.20 -16.28
N THR A 587 20.03 -0.05 -16.37
CA THR A 587 20.63 -0.82 -17.45
C THR A 587 20.88 -2.26 -17.00
N VAL A 588 20.51 -3.22 -17.84
CA VAL A 588 20.78 -4.64 -17.63
C VAL A 588 21.48 -5.14 -18.87
N SER A 589 22.64 -5.75 -18.72
CA SER A 589 23.49 -6.20 -19.84
C SER A 589 24.06 -7.57 -19.54
N GLY A 590 23.81 -8.54 -20.43
CA GLY A 590 24.27 -9.91 -20.31
C GLY A 590 25.44 -10.23 -21.23
N THR A 591 26.39 -11.01 -20.74
CA THR A 591 27.50 -11.56 -21.53
C THR A 591 27.62 -13.07 -21.30
N VAL A 592 27.96 -13.81 -22.38
CA VAL A 592 28.21 -15.25 -22.26
C VAL A 592 29.51 -15.47 -21.46
N ASP A 593 29.45 -16.35 -20.48
CA ASP A 593 30.67 -16.78 -19.78
C ASP A 593 31.46 -17.75 -20.68
N THR A 594 32.63 -17.28 -21.15
CA THR A 594 33.47 -18.05 -22.09
C THR A 594 34.10 -19.28 -21.47
N VAL A 595 34.29 -19.30 -20.15
CA VAL A 595 34.84 -20.44 -19.41
C VAL A 595 33.81 -21.55 -19.27
N ALA A 596 32.60 -21.21 -18.81
CA ALA A 596 31.48 -22.14 -18.67
C ALA A 596 31.01 -22.67 -20.04
N ALA A 597 30.99 -21.81 -21.06
CA ALA A 597 30.66 -22.18 -22.42
C ALA A 597 31.73 -23.07 -23.10
N GLY A 598 32.86 -23.32 -22.46
CA GLY A 598 33.92 -24.21 -22.96
C GLY A 598 34.67 -23.65 -24.18
N GLY A 599 34.86 -22.35 -24.22
CA GLY A 599 35.65 -21.69 -25.25
C GLY A 599 37.13 -22.06 -25.17
N SER A 600 37.82 -22.12 -26.34
CA SER A 600 39.24 -22.47 -26.45
C SER A 600 40.20 -21.47 -25.80
N SER A 601 39.69 -20.30 -25.40
CA SER A 601 40.41 -19.22 -24.72
C SER A 601 40.16 -19.16 -23.21
N ALA A 602 39.69 -20.26 -22.60
CA ALA A 602 39.52 -20.34 -21.15
C ALA A 602 40.83 -19.98 -20.44
N GLY A 603 40.85 -18.90 -19.69
CA GLY A 603 42.01 -18.37 -19.00
C GLY A 603 42.74 -17.20 -19.70
N THR A 604 42.65 -17.04 -21.01
CA THR A 604 43.31 -15.94 -21.74
C THR A 604 42.37 -14.88 -22.30
N GLY A 605 41.10 -15.20 -22.52
CA GLY A 605 40.07 -14.29 -23.02
C GLY A 605 39.02 -13.91 -21.98
N TYR A 606 39.15 -14.35 -20.73
CA TYR A 606 38.20 -14.05 -19.69
C TYR A 606 38.37 -12.61 -19.20
N THR A 607 37.35 -11.79 -19.43
CA THR A 607 37.34 -10.42 -18.91
C THR A 607 36.56 -10.37 -17.61
N THR A 608 37.18 -9.87 -16.56
CA THR A 608 36.50 -9.55 -15.30
C THR A 608 35.96 -8.15 -15.34
N THR A 609 34.79 -7.96 -14.73
CA THR A 609 34.24 -6.63 -14.53
C THR A 609 35.01 -5.95 -13.40
N GLN A 610 35.74 -4.88 -13.71
CA GLN A 610 36.43 -4.11 -12.68
C GLN A 610 35.47 -3.23 -11.92
N ASN A 611 35.57 -3.23 -10.59
CA ASN A 611 34.92 -2.22 -9.76
C ASN A 611 35.65 -0.89 -9.97
N THR A 612 35.00 0.02 -10.68
CA THR A 612 35.38 1.44 -10.69
C THR A 612 34.48 2.14 -9.70
N TYR A 613 35.03 2.45 -8.53
CA TYR A 613 34.41 3.40 -7.60
C TYR A 613 34.83 4.80 -7.98
#